data_8a4c7b914a5c88c3d60e182337b852d9
#
_entry.id   8a4c7b914a5c88c3d60e182337b852d9
#
_cell.length_a   1.000
_cell.length_b   1.000
_cell.length_c   1.000
_cell.angle_alpha   90.00
_cell.angle_beta   90.00
_cell.angle_gamma   90.00
#
_symmetry.space_group_name_H-M   'P 1'
#
loop_
_entity.id
_entity.type
_entity.pdbx_description
1 polymer ?
#
loop_
_entity_poly.entity_id
_entity_poly.type
_entity_poly.pdbx_seq_one_letter_code
_entity_poly.pdbx_strand_id
1 'polypeptide(L)'
;MLFRSLHAKRDWSQAISEFADTLSRQRSPVVMVTNEVGLGIVPDNALARAYRDAAGIMNQTMARTADEVEFVVAGLPMKLK
;
A
#
# COMPACT_ATOMS: atom_id res chain seq x y z
N MET A 1 7.47 -8.37 -6.39
CA MET A 1 8.39 -8.04 -5.31
C MET A 1 7.81 -8.22 -3.93
N LEU A 2 6.71 -7.57 -3.64
CA LEU A 2 6.02 -7.74 -2.36
C LEU A 2 5.64 -9.19 -2.11
N PHE A 3 5.10 -9.84 -3.11
CA PHE A 3 4.69 -11.22 -3.04
C PHE A 3 5.86 -12.15 -2.71
N ARG A 4 7.00 -11.89 -3.33
CA ARG A 4 8.21 -12.66 -3.08
C ARG A 4 8.68 -12.49 -1.63
N SER A 5 8.59 -11.29 -1.10
CA SER A 5 8.96 -11.02 0.28
C SER A 5 8.07 -11.76 1.26
N LEU A 6 6.78 -11.80 1.01
CA LEU A 6 5.84 -12.57 1.83
C LEU A 6 6.16 -14.05 1.82
N HIS A 7 6.44 -14.59 0.65
CA HIS A 7 6.71 -16.01 0.48
C HIS A 7 8.00 -16.42 1.19
N ALA A 8 9.01 -15.56 1.16
CA ALA A 8 10.29 -15.80 1.81
C ALA A 8 10.28 -15.42 3.29
N LYS A 9 9.16 -14.94 3.81
CA LYS A 9 9.04 -14.42 5.17
C LYS A 9 10.08 -13.32 5.43
N ARG A 10 10.37 -12.56 4.39
CA ARG A 10 11.31 -11.45 4.47
C ARG A 10 10.64 -10.24 5.09
N ASP A 11 11.45 -9.27 5.38
CA ASP A 11 10.98 -8.02 5.96
C ASP A 11 10.32 -7.13 4.91
N TRP A 12 9.12 -7.53 4.48
CA TRP A 12 8.37 -6.69 3.55
C TRP A 12 8.08 -5.32 4.18
N SER A 13 7.98 -5.24 5.50
CA SER A 13 7.79 -3.96 6.18
C SER A 13 9.00 -3.05 6.01
N GLN A 14 10.21 -3.63 6.02
CA GLN A 14 11.42 -2.87 5.76
C GLN A 14 11.46 -2.40 4.31
N ALA A 15 11.06 -3.25 3.37
CA ALA A 15 11.02 -2.87 1.96
C ALA A 15 10.03 -1.71 1.73
N ILE A 16 8.88 -1.76 2.39
CA ILE A 16 7.89 -0.68 2.31
C ILE A 16 8.46 0.61 2.88
N SER A 17 9.14 0.52 4.02
CA SER A 17 9.72 1.68 4.67
C SER A 17 10.80 2.33 3.80
N GLU A 18 11.65 1.52 3.17
CA GLU A 18 12.68 2.01 2.25
C GLU A 18 12.07 2.67 1.03
N PHE A 19 11.00 2.10 0.50
CA PHE A 19 10.29 2.66 -0.64
C PHE A 19 9.68 4.02 -0.27
N ALA A 20 9.04 4.11 0.88
CA ALA A 20 8.47 5.36 1.37
C ALA A 20 9.54 6.43 1.53
N ASP A 21 10.70 6.05 2.07
CA ASP A 21 11.81 6.96 2.25
C ASP A 21 12.34 7.47 0.89
N THR A 22 12.44 6.57 -0.08
CA THR A 22 12.84 6.94 -1.43
C THR A 22 11.85 7.92 -2.06
N LEU A 23 10.55 7.65 -1.91
CA LEU A 23 9.51 8.53 -2.44
C LEU A 23 9.56 9.91 -1.81
N SER A 24 9.80 10.00 -0.51
CA SER A 24 9.83 11.28 0.18
C SER A 24 10.98 12.17 -0.26
N ARG A 25 12.00 11.58 -0.90
CA ARG A 25 13.15 12.31 -1.40
C ARG A 25 13.05 12.68 -2.89
N GLN A 26 11.96 12.32 -3.55
CA GLN A 26 11.77 12.64 -4.95
C GLN A 26 11.47 14.12 -5.11
N ARG A 27 12.06 14.72 -6.14
CA ARG A 27 11.84 16.12 -6.46
C ARG A 27 10.71 16.32 -7.46
N SER A 28 10.44 15.28 -8.25
CA SER A 28 9.38 15.33 -9.24
C SER A 28 8.09 14.80 -8.61
N PRO A 29 6.93 15.28 -9.07
CA PRO A 29 5.67 14.73 -8.60
C PRO A 29 5.54 13.25 -8.90
N VAL A 30 5.03 12.49 -7.94
CA VAL A 30 4.80 11.05 -8.08
C VAL A 30 3.34 10.79 -7.75
N VAL A 31 2.67 10.02 -8.60
CA VAL A 31 1.31 9.59 -8.37
C VAL A 31 1.30 8.08 -8.20
N MET A 32 0.72 7.62 -7.11
CA MET A 32 0.56 6.20 -6.85
C MET A 32 -0.90 5.83 -6.83
N VAL A 33 -1.21 4.71 -7.46
CA VAL A 33 -2.58 4.18 -7.47
C VAL A 33 -2.53 2.79 -6.85
N THR A 34 -3.44 2.55 -5.93
CA THR A 34 -3.51 1.26 -5.25
C THR A 34 -4.98 0.89 -5.01
N ASN A 35 -5.22 -0.38 -4.76
CA ASN A 35 -6.55 -0.87 -4.40
C ASN A 35 -6.66 -0.98 -2.90
N GLU A 36 -7.86 -0.69 -2.37
CA GLU A 36 -8.14 -0.92 -0.96
C GLU A 36 -8.60 -2.36 -0.78
N VAL A 37 -7.68 -3.22 -0.36
CA VAL A 37 -7.93 -4.65 -0.28
C VAL A 37 -8.60 -5.06 1.02
N GLY A 38 -8.74 -4.15 1.96
CA GLY A 38 -9.39 -4.43 3.24
C GLY A 38 -10.90 -4.37 3.24
N LEU A 39 -11.49 -3.91 2.13
CA LEU A 39 -12.96 -3.74 2.03
C LEU A 39 -13.67 -4.97 1.47
N GLY A 40 -12.93 -5.97 1.03
CA GLY A 40 -13.53 -7.16 0.43
C GLY A 40 -13.71 -8.29 1.44
N ILE A 41 -14.14 -9.44 0.91
CA ILE A 41 -14.30 -10.66 1.70
C ILE A 41 -12.91 -11.15 2.14
N VAL A 42 -12.82 -11.60 3.39
CA VAL A 42 -11.56 -12.14 3.91
C VAL A 42 -11.22 -13.44 3.18
N PRO A 43 -10.02 -13.52 2.57
CA PRO A 43 -9.63 -14.73 1.86
C PRO A 43 -9.47 -15.93 2.77
N ASP A 44 -9.72 -17.14 2.21
CA ASP A 44 -9.61 -18.37 2.96
C ASP A 44 -8.18 -18.85 3.16
N ASN A 45 -7.25 -18.50 2.26
CA ASN A 45 -5.91 -19.04 2.40
C ASN A 45 -4.96 -18.06 3.07
N ALA A 46 -4.00 -18.62 3.79
CA ALA A 46 -3.09 -17.83 4.62
C ALA A 46 -2.21 -16.87 3.80
N LEU A 47 -1.82 -17.28 2.60
CA LEU A 47 -0.97 -16.42 1.76
C LEU A 47 -1.76 -15.21 1.27
N ALA A 48 -3.01 -15.41 0.86
CA ALA A 48 -3.85 -14.30 0.42
C ALA A 48 -4.15 -13.33 1.57
N ARG A 49 -4.37 -13.85 2.78
CA ARG A 49 -4.56 -13.00 3.95
C ARG A 49 -3.29 -12.21 4.27
N ALA A 50 -2.13 -12.86 4.19
CA ALA A 50 -0.86 -12.18 4.42
C ALA A 50 -0.62 -11.08 3.38
N TYR A 51 -0.96 -11.34 2.13
CA TYR A 51 -0.87 -10.34 1.07
C TYR A 51 -1.79 -9.16 1.36
N ARG A 52 -3.02 -9.44 1.76
CA ARG A 52 -3.97 -8.39 2.09
C ARG A 52 -3.46 -7.51 3.24
N ASP A 53 -2.91 -8.14 4.28
CA ASP A 53 -2.40 -7.42 5.44
C ASP A 53 -1.20 -6.56 5.06
N ALA A 54 -0.30 -7.11 4.25
CA ALA A 54 0.88 -6.36 3.78
C ALA A 54 0.47 -5.19 2.90
N ALA A 55 -0.49 -5.41 1.99
CA ALA A 55 -0.99 -4.33 1.13
C ALA A 55 -1.67 -3.24 1.94
N GLY A 56 -2.42 -3.62 2.98
CA GLY A 56 -3.04 -2.66 3.88
C GLY A 56 -2.02 -1.80 4.61
N ILE A 57 -0.96 -2.42 5.10
CA ILE A 57 0.12 -1.67 5.77
C ILE A 57 0.86 -0.78 4.78
N MET A 58 1.10 -1.27 3.58
CA MET A 58 1.72 -0.47 2.53
C MET A 58 0.87 0.77 2.21
N ASN A 59 -0.44 0.58 2.06
CA ASN A 59 -1.35 1.68 1.79
C ASN A 59 -1.32 2.71 2.90
N GLN A 60 -1.30 2.28 4.15
CA GLN A 60 -1.22 3.18 5.30
C GLN A 60 0.09 3.96 5.30
N THR A 61 1.20 3.29 5.01
CA THR A 61 2.51 3.92 4.96
C THR A 61 2.57 4.95 3.83
N MET A 62 2.07 4.61 2.66
CA MET A 62 2.05 5.52 1.53
C MET A 62 1.14 6.72 1.80
N ALA A 63 0.01 6.50 2.46
CA ALA A 63 -0.91 7.57 2.81
C ALA A 63 -0.27 8.55 3.80
N ARG A 64 0.52 8.06 4.74
CA ARG A 64 1.24 8.93 5.66
C ARG A 64 2.35 9.71 4.96
N THR A 65 2.97 9.12 3.95
CA THR A 65 4.08 9.72 3.20
C THR A 65 3.58 10.75 2.18
N ALA A 66 2.43 10.51 1.59
CA ALA A 66 1.90 11.34 0.52
C ALA A 66 1.46 12.71 1.04
N ASP A 67 1.57 13.71 0.18
CA ASP A 67 1.06 15.05 0.49
C ASP A 67 -0.44 15.12 0.33
N GLU A 68 -0.98 14.35 -0.61
CA GLU A 68 -2.41 14.30 -0.90
C GLU A 68 -2.84 12.85 -1.07
N VAL A 69 -4.00 12.52 -0.54
CA VAL A 69 -4.57 11.17 -0.64
C VAL A 69 -6.04 11.30 -1.00
N GLU A 70 -6.47 10.56 -2.00
CA GLU A 70 -7.86 10.50 -2.42
C GLU A 70 -8.34 9.06 -2.50
N PHE A 71 -9.57 8.85 -2.11
CA PHE A 71 -10.26 7.58 -2.27
C PHE A 71 -11.31 7.76 -3.36
N VAL A 72 -11.25 6.91 -4.40
CA VAL A 72 -12.16 7.04 -5.53
C VAL A 72 -13.29 6.03 -5.39
N VAL A 73 -14.51 6.51 -5.34
CA VAL A 73 -15.71 5.68 -5.23
C VAL A 73 -16.64 6.07 -6.37
N ALA A 74 -17.03 5.08 -7.16
CA ALA A 74 -17.91 5.29 -8.31
C ALA A 74 -17.39 6.40 -9.25
N GLY A 75 -16.10 6.44 -9.46
CA GLY A 75 -15.47 7.45 -10.31
C GLY A 75 -15.34 8.84 -9.70
N LEU A 76 -15.77 9.01 -8.45
CA LEU A 76 -15.72 10.31 -7.78
C LEU A 76 -14.64 10.32 -6.70
N PRO A 77 -13.72 11.29 -6.73
CA PRO A 77 -12.67 11.36 -5.72
C PRO A 77 -13.21 11.89 -4.39
N MET A 78 -12.72 11.28 -3.32
CA MET A 78 -13.03 11.73 -1.97
C MET A 78 -11.70 12.06 -1.30
N LYS A 79 -11.51 13.31 -0.92
CA LYS A 79 -10.26 13.75 -0.33
C LYS A 79 -10.14 13.24 1.10
N LEU A 80 -9.04 12.54 1.37
CA LEU A 80 -8.75 12.02 2.71
C LEU A 80 -7.64 12.81 3.40
N LYS A 81 -6.80 13.45 2.61
CA LYS A 81 -5.68 14.18 3.18
C LYS A 81 -5.29 15.38 2.33
#